data_4213f3de2edfe16d2e9b4424b0243341
#
_entry.id   4213f3de2edfe16d2e9b4424b0243341
#
_cell.length_a   1.000
_cell.length_b   1.000
_cell.length_c   1.000
_cell.angle_alpha   90.00
_cell.angle_beta   90.00
_cell.angle_gamma   90.00
#
_symmetry.space_group_name_H-M   'P 1'
#
loop_
_entity.id
_entity.type
_entity.pdbx_description
1 polymer ?
#
loop_
_entity_poly.entity_id
_entity_poly.type
_entity_poly.pdbx_seq_one_letter_code
_entity_poly.pdbx_strand_id
1 'polypeptide(L)'
;MEIIIKYRSLIALATVAALLFSVPQTALATPDIGKPAPAFTGTDSRGKTVSLNDFRGKIAVLEATNHDCPYVRKHYSAGNMQALQRDAAGDGIVWLQIISSAPGLEGHVNGREAEALNAGRKATPAGILLDPKGNIGRQYAARHTPTMAVIDATGALAYYVAIDSNSNGHPDSIKGVKNHVRAALAELKVGRMVSVAKTRTYGCSVKYVN
;
A
#
# COMPACT_ATOMS: atom_id res chain seq x y z
N MET A 1 71.58 -51.32 15.21
CA MET A 1 71.01 -51.35 13.90
C MET A 1 69.55 -50.77 14.05
N GLU A 2 69.47 -49.45 13.98
CA GLU A 2 68.29 -48.69 14.32
C GLU A 2 67.53 -48.39 13.05
N ILE A 3 66.25 -48.74 13.03
CA ILE A 3 65.30 -48.41 11.93
C ILE A 3 64.51 -47.13 12.28
N ILE A 4 64.87 -46.05 11.63
CA ILE A 4 64.15 -44.76 11.76
C ILE A 4 62.96 -44.79 10.88
N ILE A 5 61.75 -44.82 11.47
CA ILE A 5 60.49 -44.71 10.79
C ILE A 5 60.13 -43.19 10.67
N LYS A 6 60.15 -42.62 9.45
CA LYS A 6 59.75 -41.26 9.17
C LYS A 6 58.20 -41.19 9.02
N TYR A 7 57.56 -40.60 10.00
CA TYR A 7 56.12 -40.21 9.83
C TYR A 7 56.02 -38.96 8.96
N ARG A 8 55.45 -39.11 7.79
CA ARG A 8 55.04 -37.98 6.95
C ARG A 8 53.60 -37.63 7.34
N SER A 9 53.44 -36.54 8.09
CA SER A 9 52.13 -35.91 8.38
C SER A 9 51.53 -35.29 7.09
N LEU A 10 50.50 -35.89 6.56
CA LEU A 10 49.65 -35.30 5.51
C LEU A 10 48.65 -34.38 6.19
N ILE A 11 48.88 -33.06 6.14
CA ILE A 11 47.92 -32.04 6.51
C ILE A 11 46.99 -31.88 5.32
N ALA A 12 45.77 -32.42 5.40
CA ALA A 12 44.71 -32.17 4.45
C ALA A 12 44.07 -30.80 4.77
N LEU A 13 44.36 -29.81 3.93
CA LEU A 13 43.66 -28.52 3.96
C LEU A 13 42.23 -28.70 3.40
N ALA A 14 41.25 -28.76 4.29
CA ALA A 14 39.85 -28.71 3.90
C ALA A 14 39.45 -27.24 3.60
N THR A 15 39.44 -26.85 2.34
CA THR A 15 38.90 -25.57 1.89
C THR A 15 37.36 -25.64 1.94
N VAL A 16 36.73 -25.06 2.96
CA VAL A 16 35.32 -24.85 3.05
C VAL A 16 34.95 -23.68 2.10
N ALA A 17 34.47 -23.99 0.93
CA ALA A 17 33.89 -22.99 0.02
C ALA A 17 32.54 -22.55 0.59
N ALA A 18 32.52 -21.40 1.28
CA ALA A 18 31.29 -20.74 1.69
C ALA A 18 30.57 -20.21 0.43
N LEU A 19 29.57 -20.95 -0.05
CA LEU A 19 28.63 -20.48 -1.05
C LEU A 19 27.78 -19.36 -0.44
N LEU A 20 28.15 -18.12 -0.69
CA LEU A 20 27.33 -16.95 -0.40
C LEU A 20 26.11 -17.01 -1.32
N PHE A 21 24.99 -17.54 -0.81
CA PHE A 21 23.70 -17.39 -1.44
C PHE A 21 23.32 -15.89 -1.35
N SER A 22 23.64 -15.13 -2.39
CA SER A 22 23.08 -13.79 -2.59
C SER A 22 21.57 -13.95 -2.81
N VAL A 23 20.78 -13.77 -1.78
CA VAL A 23 19.33 -13.63 -1.92
C VAL A 23 19.11 -12.34 -2.73
N PRO A 24 18.52 -12.42 -3.94
CA PRO A 24 18.25 -11.21 -4.71
C PRO A 24 17.29 -10.35 -3.87
N GLN A 25 17.77 -9.20 -3.42
CA GLN A 25 16.94 -8.17 -2.85
C GLN A 25 16.10 -7.61 -4.00
N THR A 26 14.90 -8.16 -4.17
CA THR A 26 13.93 -7.63 -5.15
C THR A 26 13.61 -6.21 -4.73
N ALA A 27 14.23 -5.23 -5.40
CA ALA A 27 13.79 -3.85 -5.32
C ALA A 27 12.29 -3.85 -5.67
N LEU A 28 11.45 -3.40 -4.72
CA LEU A 28 10.01 -3.35 -4.92
C LEU A 28 9.73 -2.35 -6.05
N ALA A 29 9.51 -2.88 -7.24
CA ALA A 29 9.13 -2.11 -8.40
C ALA A 29 7.72 -1.52 -8.19
N THR A 30 7.48 -0.34 -8.75
CA THR A 30 6.12 0.22 -8.79
C THR A 30 5.22 -0.78 -9.52
N PRO A 31 4.06 -1.14 -8.97
CA PRO A 31 3.16 -2.07 -9.62
C PRO A 31 2.75 -1.59 -11.01
N ASP A 32 2.66 -2.49 -11.97
CA ASP A 32 2.33 -2.20 -13.36
C ASP A 32 0.82 -2.19 -13.62
N ILE A 33 0.37 -1.18 -14.35
CA ILE A 33 -1.03 -1.09 -14.79
C ILE A 33 -1.36 -2.26 -15.73
N GLY A 34 -2.53 -2.85 -15.55
CA GLY A 34 -3.03 -4.00 -16.32
C GLY A 34 -2.42 -5.35 -15.92
N LYS A 35 -1.49 -5.38 -14.96
CA LYS A 35 -0.92 -6.62 -14.41
C LYS A 35 -1.64 -6.99 -13.10
N PRO A 36 -1.57 -8.26 -12.67
CA PRO A 36 -2.09 -8.65 -11.37
C PRO A 36 -1.56 -7.74 -10.27
N ALA A 37 -2.46 -7.18 -9.46
CA ALA A 37 -2.08 -6.36 -8.33
C ALA A 37 -1.28 -7.18 -7.31
N PRO A 38 -0.27 -6.60 -6.63
CA PRO A 38 0.48 -7.29 -5.59
C PRO A 38 -0.45 -7.91 -4.55
N ALA A 39 -0.33 -9.21 -4.36
CA ALA A 39 -1.12 -9.91 -3.36
C ALA A 39 -0.65 -9.54 -1.96
N PHE A 40 -1.58 -9.35 -1.05
CA PHE A 40 -1.27 -9.12 0.36
C PHE A 40 -2.19 -9.93 1.27
N THR A 41 -1.71 -10.16 2.47
CA THR A 41 -2.49 -10.57 3.63
C THR A 41 -2.05 -9.68 4.79
N GLY A 42 -3.00 -9.09 5.50
CA GLY A 42 -2.76 -8.18 6.60
C GLY A 42 -3.78 -8.37 7.72
N THR A 43 -3.62 -7.61 8.80
CA THR A 43 -4.54 -7.59 9.92
C THR A 43 -5.27 -6.25 9.94
N ASP A 44 -6.59 -6.28 10.05
CA ASP A 44 -7.38 -5.06 10.15
C ASP A 44 -7.36 -4.47 11.59
N SER A 45 -7.96 -3.29 11.75
CA SER A 45 -8.07 -2.59 13.04
C SER A 45 -8.78 -3.38 14.13
N ARG A 46 -9.53 -4.42 13.78
CA ARG A 46 -10.31 -5.29 14.68
C ARG A 46 -9.64 -6.64 14.92
N GLY A 47 -8.42 -6.84 14.40
CA GLY A 47 -7.66 -8.08 14.54
C GLY A 47 -8.03 -9.18 13.55
N LYS A 48 -8.90 -8.90 12.56
CA LYS A 48 -9.28 -9.87 11.55
C LYS A 48 -8.21 -9.92 10.45
N THR A 49 -7.88 -11.12 10.00
CA THR A 49 -7.05 -11.34 8.79
C THR A 49 -7.85 -10.98 7.55
N VAL A 50 -7.25 -10.17 6.67
CA VAL A 50 -7.82 -9.71 5.41
C VAL A 50 -6.81 -9.93 4.30
N SER A 51 -7.23 -10.53 3.21
CA SER A 51 -6.42 -10.76 2.00
C SER A 51 -7.02 -10.05 0.79
N LEU A 52 -6.18 -9.61 -0.15
CA LEU A 52 -6.69 -9.09 -1.42
C LEU A 52 -7.59 -10.11 -2.15
N ASN A 53 -7.30 -11.40 -2.01
CA ASN A 53 -8.09 -12.47 -2.64
C ASN A 53 -9.54 -12.56 -2.12
N ASP A 54 -9.84 -12.04 -0.93
CA ASP A 54 -11.20 -12.00 -0.36
C ASP A 54 -12.14 -11.12 -1.20
N PHE A 55 -11.58 -10.29 -2.08
CA PHE A 55 -12.31 -9.32 -2.88
C PHE A 55 -12.34 -9.65 -4.38
N ARG A 56 -11.98 -10.87 -4.76
CA ARG A 56 -12.09 -11.34 -6.15
C ARG A 56 -13.53 -11.18 -6.67
N GLY A 57 -13.65 -10.70 -7.90
CA GLY A 57 -14.95 -10.38 -8.50
C GLY A 57 -15.51 -9.00 -8.14
N LYS A 58 -14.80 -8.24 -7.30
CA LYS A 58 -15.15 -6.85 -6.93
C LYS A 58 -14.04 -5.89 -7.29
N ILE A 59 -14.40 -4.65 -7.59
CA ILE A 59 -13.43 -3.56 -7.64
C ILE A 59 -12.99 -3.25 -6.21
N ALA A 60 -11.69 -3.08 -6.01
CA ALA A 60 -11.12 -2.71 -4.71
C ALA A 60 -10.29 -1.43 -4.83
N VAL A 61 -10.41 -0.55 -3.85
CA VAL A 61 -9.59 0.67 -3.71
C VAL A 61 -8.70 0.50 -2.48
N LEU A 62 -7.40 0.67 -2.65
CA LEU A 62 -6.43 0.75 -1.57
C LEU A 62 -6.01 2.21 -1.40
N GLU A 63 -6.17 2.73 -0.20
CA GLU A 63 -5.76 4.07 0.21
C GLU A 63 -4.62 3.97 1.21
N ALA A 64 -3.36 4.17 0.79
CA ALA A 64 -2.27 4.36 1.75
C ALA A 64 -2.42 5.76 2.37
N THR A 65 -2.62 5.80 3.69
CA THR A 65 -3.04 7.01 4.40
C THR A 65 -2.19 7.29 5.64
N ASN A 66 -2.10 8.57 5.99
CA ASN A 66 -1.53 9.08 7.25
C ASN A 66 -2.39 10.28 7.67
N HIS A 67 -3.03 10.20 8.84
CA HIS A 67 -3.98 11.21 9.31
C HIS A 67 -3.33 12.58 9.63
N ASP A 68 -2.03 12.61 9.89
CA ASP A 68 -1.27 13.85 10.15
C ASP A 68 -0.80 14.53 8.85
N CYS A 69 -0.80 13.83 7.73
CA CYS A 69 -0.39 14.39 6.45
C CYS A 69 -1.38 15.47 5.96
N PRO A 70 -0.92 16.72 5.71
CA PRO A 70 -1.79 17.80 5.21
C PRO A 70 -2.54 17.44 3.92
N TYR A 71 -1.91 16.67 3.04
CA TYR A 71 -2.51 16.21 1.79
C TYR A 71 -3.61 15.16 1.99
N VAL A 72 -3.54 14.35 3.04
CA VAL A 72 -4.64 13.48 3.48
C VAL A 72 -5.73 14.32 4.14
N ARG A 73 -5.34 15.19 5.07
CA ARG A 73 -6.26 16.06 5.80
C ARG A 73 -7.11 16.93 4.89
N LYS A 74 -6.56 17.48 3.79
CA LYS A 74 -7.33 18.27 2.83
C LYS A 74 -8.54 17.53 2.30
N HIS A 75 -8.37 16.25 1.94
CA HIS A 75 -9.43 15.44 1.36
C HIS A 75 -10.50 15.05 2.39
N TYR A 76 -10.09 14.79 3.63
CA TYR A 76 -11.04 14.47 4.70
C TYR A 76 -11.77 15.70 5.22
N SER A 77 -11.09 16.83 5.45
CA SER A 77 -11.75 18.07 5.90
C SER A 77 -12.69 18.68 4.89
N ALA A 78 -12.44 18.48 3.59
CA ALA A 78 -13.35 18.90 2.53
C ALA A 78 -14.48 17.89 2.23
N GLY A 79 -14.57 16.78 2.97
CA GLY A 79 -15.59 15.75 2.76
C GLY A 79 -15.40 14.87 1.51
N ASN A 80 -14.30 15.06 0.77
CA ASN A 80 -14.05 14.36 -0.49
C ASN A 80 -13.87 12.86 -0.31
N MET A 81 -13.07 12.43 0.70
CA MET A 81 -12.85 10.99 0.94
C MET A 81 -14.11 10.30 1.42
N GLN A 82 -14.86 10.93 2.31
CA GLN A 82 -16.12 10.38 2.80
C GLN A 82 -17.14 10.19 1.67
N ALA A 83 -17.21 11.14 0.72
CA ALA A 83 -18.06 11.02 -0.46
C ALA A 83 -17.61 9.85 -1.35
N LEU A 84 -16.30 9.74 -1.64
CA LEU A 84 -15.76 8.64 -2.43
C LEU A 84 -16.03 7.27 -1.79
N GLN A 85 -15.85 7.16 -0.47
CA GLN A 85 -16.08 5.91 0.27
C GLN A 85 -17.55 5.51 0.27
N ARG A 86 -18.48 6.46 0.49
CA ARG A 86 -19.92 6.18 0.42
C ARG A 86 -20.37 5.77 -0.97
N ASP A 87 -19.91 6.51 -2.01
CA ASP A 87 -20.23 6.19 -3.40
C ASP A 87 -19.72 4.80 -3.76
N ALA A 88 -18.46 4.47 -3.38
CA ALA A 88 -17.87 3.15 -3.58
C ALA A 88 -18.68 2.04 -2.90
N ALA A 89 -19.08 2.25 -1.63
CA ALA A 89 -19.90 1.28 -0.90
C ALA A 89 -21.26 1.06 -1.57
N GLY A 90 -21.93 2.14 -2.03
CA GLY A 90 -23.20 2.07 -2.78
C GLY A 90 -23.07 1.29 -4.10
N ASP A 91 -21.90 1.30 -4.70
CA ASP A 91 -21.57 0.59 -5.93
C ASP A 91 -21.02 -0.83 -5.70
N GLY A 92 -20.97 -1.31 -4.47
CA GLY A 92 -20.38 -2.62 -4.12
C GLY A 92 -18.86 -2.70 -4.23
N ILE A 93 -18.19 -1.55 -4.33
CA ILE A 93 -16.74 -1.41 -4.41
C ILE A 93 -16.16 -1.46 -3.00
N VAL A 94 -15.11 -2.23 -2.80
CA VAL A 94 -14.43 -2.36 -1.51
C VAL A 94 -13.40 -1.24 -1.36
N TRP A 95 -13.45 -0.48 -0.28
CA TRP A 95 -12.47 0.55 0.04
C TRP A 95 -11.68 0.17 1.28
N LEU A 96 -10.37 -0.02 1.15
CA LEU A 96 -9.47 -0.36 2.25
C LEU A 96 -8.49 0.78 2.50
N GLN A 97 -8.38 1.21 3.74
CA GLN A 97 -7.31 2.07 4.20
C GLN A 97 -6.11 1.23 4.63
N ILE A 98 -4.90 1.70 4.35
CA ILE A 98 -3.64 1.05 4.74
C ILE A 98 -2.81 2.06 5.52
N ILE A 99 -2.49 1.75 6.77
CA ILE A 99 -1.70 2.59 7.67
C ILE A 99 -0.34 1.93 7.85
N SER A 100 0.65 2.43 7.11
CA SER A 100 2.02 1.84 7.04
C SER A 100 3.05 2.62 7.85
N SER A 101 2.65 3.61 8.65
CA SER A 101 3.57 4.31 9.56
C SER A 101 4.06 3.38 10.66
N ALA A 102 5.37 3.36 10.88
CA ALA A 102 5.99 2.52 11.90
C ALA A 102 5.69 3.03 13.33
N PRO A 103 5.70 2.17 14.34
CA PRO A 103 5.50 2.55 15.73
C PRO A 103 6.43 3.68 16.17
N GLY A 104 5.88 4.69 16.85
CA GLY A 104 6.59 5.87 17.31
C GLY A 104 6.82 6.95 16.25
N LEU A 105 6.40 6.71 14.99
CA LEU A 105 6.51 7.70 13.91
C LEU A 105 5.14 8.34 13.60
N GLU A 106 5.21 9.53 12.98
CA GLU A 106 4.02 10.29 12.56
C GLU A 106 3.04 9.44 11.75
N GLY A 107 1.77 9.49 12.12
CA GLY A 107 0.70 8.75 11.46
C GLY A 107 0.54 7.31 11.92
N HIS A 108 1.38 6.80 12.86
CA HIS A 108 1.16 5.50 13.47
C HIS A 108 -0.03 5.54 14.41
N VAL A 109 -0.88 4.53 14.33
CA VAL A 109 -2.03 4.33 15.23
C VAL A 109 -2.25 2.84 15.45
N ASN A 110 -2.77 2.48 16.62
CA ASN A 110 -3.31 1.16 16.88
C ASN A 110 -4.76 1.03 16.34
N GLY A 111 -5.34 -0.16 16.42
CA GLY A 111 -6.67 -0.43 15.86
C GLY A 111 -7.78 0.43 16.45
N ARG A 112 -7.77 0.66 17.77
CA ARG A 112 -8.76 1.50 18.45
C ARG A 112 -8.65 2.95 18.01
N GLU A 113 -7.43 3.46 17.91
CA GLU A 113 -7.15 4.82 17.45
C GLU A 113 -7.59 5.01 16.00
N ALA A 114 -7.32 4.04 15.11
CA ALA A 114 -7.72 4.07 13.71
C ALA A 114 -9.25 4.13 13.56
N GLU A 115 -9.98 3.32 14.33
CA GLU A 115 -11.46 3.35 14.35
C GLU A 115 -11.97 4.70 14.88
N ALA A 116 -11.40 5.22 15.98
CA ALA A 116 -11.79 6.51 16.56
C ALA A 116 -11.53 7.68 15.57
N LEU A 117 -10.40 7.68 14.89
CA LEU A 117 -10.09 8.66 13.84
C LEU A 117 -11.14 8.64 12.72
N ASN A 118 -11.51 7.45 12.23
CA ASN A 118 -12.51 7.33 11.18
C ASN A 118 -13.91 7.76 11.66
N ALA A 119 -14.30 7.40 12.88
CA ALA A 119 -15.54 7.87 13.47
C ALA A 119 -15.57 9.39 13.58
N GLY A 120 -14.51 10.01 14.08
CA GLY A 120 -14.41 11.47 14.25
C GLY A 120 -14.49 12.25 12.94
N ARG A 121 -13.92 11.72 11.86
CA ARG A 121 -13.96 12.35 10.52
C ARG A 121 -15.08 11.80 9.62
N LYS A 122 -15.96 10.95 10.16
CA LYS A 122 -17.10 10.33 9.43
C LYS A 122 -16.66 9.56 8.18
N ALA A 123 -15.51 8.91 8.25
CA ALA A 123 -15.00 8.04 7.19
C ALA A 123 -15.61 6.65 7.32
N THR A 124 -15.90 6.01 6.19
CA THR A 124 -16.60 4.72 6.12
C THR A 124 -15.93 3.74 5.16
N PRO A 125 -14.61 3.48 5.33
CA PRO A 125 -13.97 2.43 4.56
C PRO A 125 -14.54 1.06 4.95
N ALA A 126 -14.45 0.07 4.05
CA ALA A 126 -14.84 -1.31 4.34
C ALA A 126 -13.88 -1.99 5.34
N GLY A 127 -12.63 -1.52 5.43
CA GLY A 127 -11.65 -2.00 6.39
C GLY A 127 -10.46 -1.06 6.53
N ILE A 128 -9.76 -1.18 7.66
CA ILE A 128 -8.53 -0.43 7.96
C ILE A 128 -7.42 -1.45 8.23
N LEU A 129 -6.47 -1.58 7.34
CA LEU A 129 -5.33 -2.48 7.49
C LEU A 129 -4.22 -1.78 8.28
N LEU A 130 -3.75 -2.42 9.34
CA LEU A 130 -2.60 -1.99 10.11
C LEU A 130 -1.36 -2.65 9.53
N ASP A 131 -0.44 -1.85 9.01
CA ASP A 131 0.77 -2.30 8.32
C ASP A 131 2.03 -1.66 8.94
N PRO A 132 2.27 -1.81 10.26
CA PRO A 132 3.34 -1.10 10.97
C PRO A 132 4.75 -1.49 10.51
N LYS A 133 4.90 -2.61 9.81
CA LYS A 133 6.16 -3.04 9.17
C LYS A 133 6.31 -2.52 7.75
N GLY A 134 5.25 -1.93 7.18
CA GLY A 134 5.24 -1.41 5.83
C GLY A 134 5.25 -2.46 4.72
N ASN A 135 4.86 -3.70 5.02
CA ASN A 135 4.89 -4.79 4.04
C ASN A 135 3.95 -4.52 2.87
N ILE A 136 2.70 -4.14 3.16
CA ILE A 136 1.70 -3.85 2.12
C ILE A 136 2.05 -2.55 1.41
N GLY A 137 2.34 -1.48 2.16
CA GLY A 137 2.69 -0.19 1.57
C GLY A 137 3.89 -0.28 0.62
N ARG A 138 4.93 -1.03 0.99
CA ARG A 138 6.12 -1.23 0.15
C ARG A 138 5.79 -2.04 -1.12
N GLN A 139 4.98 -3.11 -1.02
CA GLN A 139 4.56 -3.91 -2.18
C GLN A 139 3.83 -3.05 -3.23
N TYR A 140 3.07 -2.05 -2.79
CA TYR A 140 2.42 -1.08 -3.66
C TYR A 140 3.29 0.14 -3.95
N ALA A 141 4.57 0.14 -3.59
CA ALA A 141 5.49 1.26 -3.76
C ALA A 141 4.91 2.61 -3.27
N ALA A 142 4.13 2.58 -2.19
CA ALA A 142 3.51 3.75 -1.58
C ALA A 142 4.58 4.59 -0.89
N ARG A 143 5.20 5.50 -1.62
CA ARG A 143 6.25 6.40 -1.09
C ARG A 143 5.68 7.62 -0.38
N HIS A 144 4.45 8.01 -0.72
CA HIS A 144 3.76 9.19 -0.19
C HIS A 144 2.35 8.84 0.26
N THR A 145 1.79 9.66 1.13
CA THR A 145 0.36 9.64 1.48
C THR A 145 -0.29 10.95 1.07
N PRO A 146 -1.48 10.88 0.42
CA PRO A 146 -2.22 9.68 0.03
C PRO A 146 -1.64 9.02 -1.23
N THR A 147 -1.60 7.68 -1.26
CA THR A 147 -1.37 6.89 -2.47
C THR A 147 -2.58 5.99 -2.70
N MET A 148 -3.13 6.05 -3.91
CA MET A 148 -4.30 5.29 -4.30
C MET A 148 -3.93 4.18 -5.28
N ALA A 149 -4.47 2.99 -5.07
CA ALA A 149 -4.45 1.92 -6.06
C ALA A 149 -5.88 1.42 -6.26
N VAL A 150 -6.36 1.36 -7.51
CA VAL A 150 -7.64 0.76 -7.85
C VAL A 150 -7.39 -0.54 -8.58
N ILE A 151 -7.99 -1.60 -8.08
CA ILE A 151 -7.88 -2.96 -8.59
C ILE A 151 -9.24 -3.34 -9.17
N ASP A 152 -9.26 -3.81 -10.39
CA ASP A 152 -10.49 -4.24 -11.05
C ASP A 152 -11.00 -5.60 -10.54
N ALA A 153 -12.18 -5.99 -10.99
CA ALA A 153 -12.82 -7.24 -10.59
C ALA A 153 -12.03 -8.51 -10.98
N THR A 154 -11.12 -8.42 -11.96
CA THR A 154 -10.23 -9.52 -12.33
C THR A 154 -9.01 -9.63 -11.41
N GLY A 155 -8.77 -8.60 -10.61
CA GLY A 155 -7.61 -8.47 -9.72
C GLY A 155 -6.42 -7.80 -10.39
N ALA A 156 -6.59 -7.14 -11.54
CA ALA A 156 -5.54 -6.36 -12.17
C ALA A 156 -5.51 -4.92 -11.64
N LEU A 157 -4.32 -4.32 -11.54
CA LEU A 157 -4.17 -2.92 -11.17
C LEU A 157 -4.66 -2.02 -12.31
N ALA A 158 -5.77 -1.32 -12.09
CA ALA A 158 -6.42 -0.49 -13.10
C ALA A 158 -6.05 0.99 -13.00
N TYR A 159 -5.77 1.48 -11.79
CA TYR A 159 -5.35 2.87 -11.56
C TYR A 159 -4.33 2.95 -10.42
N TYR A 160 -3.38 3.88 -10.57
CA TYR A 160 -2.36 4.10 -9.55
C TYR A 160 -1.96 5.57 -9.42
N VAL A 161 -2.06 6.13 -8.29
CA VAL A 161 -1.36 7.09 -7.47
C VAL A 161 -2.25 8.22 -6.91
N ALA A 162 -2.47 9.33 -7.57
CA ALA A 162 -3.07 10.53 -6.93
C ALA A 162 -4.59 10.45 -6.78
N ILE A 163 -5.15 11.11 -5.77
CA ILE A 163 -6.61 11.25 -5.65
C ILE A 163 -7.12 12.22 -6.71
N ASP A 164 -6.46 13.36 -6.86
CA ASP A 164 -6.85 14.44 -7.75
C ASP A 164 -5.66 15.05 -8.50
N SER A 165 -5.93 16.00 -9.39
CA SER A 165 -4.92 16.68 -10.21
C SER A 165 -4.26 17.88 -9.52
N ASN A 166 -4.55 18.17 -8.22
CA ASN A 166 -4.03 19.35 -7.52
C ASN A 166 -3.15 18.97 -6.32
N SER A 167 -1.86 19.21 -6.43
CA SER A 167 -0.87 18.94 -5.39
C SER A 167 -0.81 20.00 -4.27
N ASN A 168 -1.71 20.95 -4.20
CA ASN A 168 -1.81 21.89 -3.08
C ASN A 168 -2.46 21.18 -1.88
N GLY A 169 -1.90 21.34 -0.67
CA GLY A 169 -2.38 20.72 0.57
C GLY A 169 -3.59 21.42 1.24
N HIS A 170 -4.04 22.55 0.73
CA HIS A 170 -5.15 23.30 1.33
C HIS A 170 -6.52 22.70 0.94
N PRO A 171 -7.50 22.60 1.86
CA PRO A 171 -8.82 22.01 1.58
C PRO A 171 -9.59 22.67 0.43
N ASP A 172 -9.51 23.99 0.28
CA ASP A 172 -10.19 24.72 -0.80
C ASP A 172 -9.65 24.37 -2.19
N SER A 173 -8.45 23.79 -2.26
CA SER A 173 -7.83 23.39 -3.53
C SER A 173 -8.53 22.21 -4.24
N ILE A 174 -9.53 21.61 -3.60
CA ILE A 174 -10.31 20.49 -4.17
C ILE A 174 -11.41 21.00 -5.11
N LYS A 175 -11.87 22.23 -4.96
CA LYS A 175 -12.98 22.78 -5.74
C LYS A 175 -12.65 22.83 -7.23
N GLY A 176 -13.50 22.25 -8.07
CA GLY A 176 -13.35 22.25 -9.54
C GLY A 176 -12.21 21.39 -10.09
N VAL A 177 -11.53 20.62 -9.23
CA VAL A 177 -10.39 19.79 -9.61
C VAL A 177 -10.84 18.41 -10.08
N LYS A 178 -10.18 17.88 -11.11
CA LYS A 178 -10.42 16.52 -11.59
C LYS A 178 -10.02 15.50 -10.52
N ASN A 179 -11.01 14.72 -10.05
CA ASN A 179 -10.76 13.60 -9.16
C ASN A 179 -10.47 12.35 -10.00
N HIS A 180 -9.23 11.89 -10.00
CA HIS A 180 -8.78 10.76 -10.81
C HIS A 180 -9.34 9.42 -10.33
N VAL A 181 -9.48 9.23 -9.02
CA VAL A 181 -10.07 8.00 -8.46
C VAL A 181 -11.54 7.89 -8.86
N ARG A 182 -12.33 8.97 -8.74
CA ARG A 182 -13.74 9.00 -9.17
C ARG A 182 -13.86 8.68 -10.65
N ALA A 183 -13.00 9.26 -11.50
CA ALA A 183 -13.01 9.01 -12.93
C ALA A 183 -12.70 7.54 -13.25
N ALA A 184 -11.66 6.98 -12.61
CA ALA A 184 -11.29 5.57 -12.78
C ALA A 184 -12.42 4.62 -12.38
N LEU A 185 -13.05 4.86 -11.22
CA LEU A 185 -14.19 4.05 -10.76
C LEU A 185 -15.38 4.13 -11.70
N ALA A 186 -15.69 5.33 -12.23
CA ALA A 186 -16.78 5.52 -13.18
C ALA A 186 -16.55 4.73 -14.49
N GLU A 187 -15.32 4.69 -14.99
CA GLU A 187 -14.97 3.91 -16.18
C GLU A 187 -15.05 2.40 -15.94
N LEU A 188 -14.52 1.92 -14.81
CA LEU A 188 -14.53 0.49 -14.44
C LEU A 188 -15.96 -0.03 -14.23
N LYS A 189 -16.85 0.77 -13.65
CA LYS A 189 -18.27 0.39 -13.44
C LYS A 189 -19.02 0.07 -14.71
N VAL A 190 -18.64 0.68 -15.82
CA VAL A 190 -19.23 0.43 -17.14
C VAL A 190 -18.36 -0.49 -18.01
N GLY A 191 -17.44 -1.22 -17.41
CA GLY A 191 -16.60 -2.21 -18.09
C GLY A 191 -15.53 -1.60 -19.02
N ARG A 192 -15.23 -0.30 -18.88
CA ARG A 192 -14.18 0.35 -19.68
C ARG A 192 -12.83 0.33 -18.98
N MET A 193 -11.76 0.29 -19.76
CA MET A 193 -10.41 0.53 -19.26
C MET A 193 -10.28 1.97 -18.76
N VAL A 194 -9.46 2.16 -17.72
CA VAL A 194 -9.21 3.49 -17.16
C VAL A 194 -8.36 4.32 -18.14
N SER A 195 -8.91 5.42 -18.61
CA SER A 195 -8.28 6.29 -19.63
C SER A 195 -7.01 6.98 -19.12
N VAL A 196 -6.99 7.35 -17.83
CA VAL A 196 -5.81 7.91 -17.14
C VAL A 196 -5.42 6.97 -16.02
N ALA A 197 -4.74 5.88 -16.36
CA ALA A 197 -4.46 4.79 -15.43
C ALA A 197 -3.33 5.09 -14.43
N LYS A 198 -2.46 6.07 -14.71
CA LYS A 198 -1.36 6.45 -13.81
C LYS A 198 -1.19 7.97 -13.78
N THR A 199 -0.93 8.51 -12.59
CA THR A 199 -0.74 9.95 -12.39
C THR A 199 0.55 10.22 -11.62
N ARG A 200 0.92 11.50 -11.44
CA ARG A 200 2.03 11.89 -10.58
C ARG A 200 1.61 11.83 -9.12
N THR A 201 2.55 11.39 -8.28
CA THR A 201 2.37 11.38 -6.83
C THR A 201 2.56 12.78 -6.23
N TYR A 202 1.85 13.03 -5.14
CA TYR A 202 2.11 14.15 -4.22
C TYR A 202 1.83 13.67 -2.79
N GLY A 203 2.30 14.40 -1.80
CA GLY A 203 2.01 14.06 -0.40
C GLY A 203 3.25 14.01 0.50
N CYS A 204 3.05 13.59 1.74
CA CYS A 204 4.10 13.38 2.72
C CYS A 204 4.72 11.99 2.57
N SER A 205 6.02 11.85 2.80
CA SER A 205 6.68 10.55 2.80
C SER A 205 6.04 9.60 3.82
N VAL A 206 5.81 8.34 3.41
CA VAL A 206 5.36 7.30 4.34
C VAL A 206 6.46 7.04 5.37
N LYS A 207 6.10 6.98 6.64
CA LYS A 207 7.04 6.80 7.76
C LYS A 207 7.29 5.31 8.01
N TYR A 208 7.95 4.67 7.07
CA TYR A 208 8.34 3.27 7.22
C TYR A 208 9.41 3.07 8.32
N VAL A 209 9.45 1.86 8.88
CA VAL A 209 10.61 1.41 9.64
C VAL A 209 11.81 1.28 8.69
N ASN A 210 12.97 1.73 9.15
CA ASN A 210 14.26 1.57 8.44
C ASN A 210 14.76 0.13 8.45
#